data_2e8c21f2f10fa14d3e3b39a66b192de1
#
_entry.id   2e8c21f2f10fa14d3e3b39a66b192de1
#
_cell.length_a   1.000
_cell.length_b   1.000
_cell.length_c   1.000
_cell.angle_alpha   90.00
_cell.angle_beta   90.00
_cell.angle_gamma   90.00
#
_symmetry.space_group_name_H-M   'P 1'
#
loop_
_entity.id
_entity.type
_entity.pdbx_description
1 polymer ?
#
loop_
_entity_poly.entity_id
_entity_poly.type
_entity_poly.pdbx_seq_one_letter_code
_entity_poly.pdbx_strand_id
1 'polypeptide(L)'
;SRQELRGPQTMLNVTRFSHPKIMVPAIHLLVDTRETLPYQFKGLVRIAGTITQTLPAGDYAIAEAPEIFCVERRRVEEFNTIFSNPSDNRPRFLRELEPLLTVPHRFLLIEGTIQYPSGGGRLGQYHRNGMVDFLDSLTARFGLQIIYADSRDEAEERVANLAAIHYAYHLAEQQGLGRCLTENDA
;
A
#
# COMPACT_ATOMS: atom_id res chain seq x y z
N SER A 1 -30.51 17.75 -7.48
CA SER A 1 -29.76 18.58 -6.56
C SER A 1 -28.43 17.88 -6.27
N ARG A 2 -27.32 18.45 -6.78
CA ARG A 2 -25.98 17.99 -6.44
C ARG A 2 -25.74 18.35 -4.96
N GLN A 3 -25.67 17.34 -4.10
CA GLN A 3 -25.13 17.53 -2.77
C GLN A 3 -23.65 17.88 -2.90
N GLU A 4 -23.30 19.09 -2.54
CA GLU A 4 -21.92 19.51 -2.33
C GLU A 4 -21.33 18.67 -1.20
N LEU A 5 -20.42 17.78 -1.52
CA LEU A 5 -19.60 17.07 -0.55
C LEU A 5 -18.67 18.12 0.12
N ARG A 6 -19.08 18.63 1.28
CA ARG A 6 -18.31 19.57 2.10
C ARG A 6 -17.26 18.81 2.90
N GLY A 7 -16.16 18.46 2.25
CA GLY A 7 -14.93 18.01 2.89
C GLY A 7 -13.73 18.74 2.28
N PRO A 8 -12.54 18.73 2.90
CA PRO A 8 -11.36 19.29 2.29
C PRO A 8 -11.11 18.57 0.97
N GLN A 9 -11.29 19.29 -0.13
CA GLN A 9 -11.04 18.78 -1.47
C GLN A 9 -9.61 19.10 -1.85
N THR A 10 -8.82 18.08 -2.11
CA THR A 10 -7.47 18.24 -2.64
C THR A 10 -7.53 18.15 -4.15
N MET A 11 -7.19 19.24 -4.83
CA MET A 11 -6.95 19.16 -6.27
C MET A 11 -5.61 18.49 -6.51
N LEU A 12 -5.63 17.27 -7.00
CA LEU A 12 -4.45 16.71 -7.62
C LEU A 12 -4.20 17.48 -8.91
N ASN A 13 -3.16 18.30 -8.91
CA ASN A 13 -2.66 18.88 -10.13
C ASN A 13 -2.07 17.78 -10.98
N VAL A 14 -2.89 17.16 -11.79
CA VAL A 14 -2.43 16.31 -12.89
C VAL A 14 -1.97 17.26 -14.00
N THR A 15 -0.98 18.10 -13.69
CA THR A 15 -0.50 19.18 -14.53
C THR A 15 0.20 18.72 -15.81
N ARG A 16 0.37 17.43 -15.96
CA ARG A 16 0.95 16.83 -17.18
C ARG A 16 -0.10 16.35 -18.18
N PHE A 17 -1.38 16.48 -17.85
CA PHE A 17 -2.44 16.01 -18.72
C PHE A 17 -3.23 17.19 -19.25
N SER A 18 -3.45 17.24 -20.55
CA SER A 18 -4.33 18.19 -21.22
C SER A 18 -5.82 18.04 -20.87
N HIS A 19 -6.11 17.27 -19.81
CA HIS A 19 -7.45 16.95 -19.37
C HIS A 19 -7.96 17.87 -18.27
N PRO A 20 -9.29 18.00 -18.12
CA PRO A 20 -9.86 18.81 -17.06
C PRO A 20 -9.41 18.29 -15.69
N LYS A 21 -9.16 19.21 -14.78
CA LYS A 21 -8.81 18.90 -13.40
C LYS A 21 -9.92 18.07 -12.74
N ILE A 22 -9.56 16.94 -12.17
CA ILE A 22 -10.48 16.09 -11.43
C ILE A 22 -10.47 16.54 -9.98
N MET A 23 -11.65 16.84 -9.44
CA MET A 23 -11.81 17.09 -8.01
C MET A 23 -11.87 15.76 -7.29
N VAL A 24 -10.88 15.50 -6.42
CA VAL A 24 -10.80 14.28 -5.63
C VAL A 24 -11.17 14.60 -4.19
N PRO A 25 -12.29 14.05 -3.68
CA PRO A 25 -12.65 14.23 -2.28
C PRO A 25 -11.64 13.51 -1.38
N ALA A 26 -11.54 13.95 -0.13
CA ALA A 26 -10.85 13.18 0.89
C ALA A 26 -11.54 11.82 1.08
N ILE A 27 -10.75 10.77 1.21
CA ILE A 27 -11.22 9.39 1.30
C ILE A 27 -11.22 8.89 2.74
N HIS A 28 -12.00 7.83 3.00
CA HIS A 28 -11.89 7.06 4.22
C HIS A 28 -11.04 5.82 3.99
N LEU A 29 -10.22 5.47 4.96
CA LEU A 29 -9.46 4.22 4.93
C LEU A 29 -10.15 3.17 5.79
N LEU A 30 -10.34 1.99 5.22
CA LEU A 30 -10.72 0.81 5.95
C LEU A 30 -9.50 0.25 6.66
N VAL A 31 -9.67 -0.12 7.91
CA VAL A 31 -8.64 -0.73 8.76
C VAL A 31 -9.14 -2.09 9.22
N ASP A 32 -8.36 -3.14 8.97
CA ASP A 32 -8.72 -4.49 9.38
C ASP A 32 -8.82 -4.61 10.91
N THR A 33 -9.84 -5.32 11.38
CA THR A 33 -10.05 -5.54 12.82
C THR A 33 -8.91 -6.30 13.51
N ARG A 34 -8.10 -7.02 12.74
CA ARG A 34 -6.95 -7.81 13.24
C ARG A 34 -5.65 -7.01 13.27
N GLU A 35 -5.65 -5.80 12.66
CA GLU A 35 -4.46 -4.94 12.68
C GLU A 35 -4.14 -4.48 14.11
N THR A 36 -2.93 -4.77 14.55
CA THR A 36 -2.42 -4.33 15.84
C THR A 36 -1.70 -2.99 15.69
N LEU A 37 -1.97 -2.04 16.57
CA LEU A 37 -1.41 -0.69 16.49
C LEU A 37 -1.70 -0.01 15.12
N PRO A 38 -2.96 0.09 14.70
CA PRO A 38 -3.31 0.65 13.40
C PRO A 38 -2.89 2.11 13.26
N TYR A 39 -2.64 2.53 12.05
CA TYR A 39 -2.46 3.94 11.71
C TYR A 39 -3.77 4.70 11.92
N GLN A 40 -3.66 5.94 12.37
CA GLN A 40 -4.82 6.80 12.62
C GLN A 40 -5.02 7.87 11.54
N PHE A 41 -4.00 8.14 10.73
CA PHE A 41 -4.02 9.09 9.62
C PHE A 41 -4.43 10.51 10.03
N LYS A 42 -4.17 10.89 11.29
CA LYS A 42 -4.55 12.21 11.81
C LYS A 42 -3.76 13.32 11.13
N GLY A 43 -4.45 14.39 10.75
CA GLY A 43 -3.83 15.56 10.14
C GLY A 43 -3.45 15.40 8.68
N LEU A 44 -3.75 14.27 8.05
CA LEU A 44 -3.50 14.04 6.63
C LEU A 44 -4.69 14.55 5.81
N VAL A 45 -4.47 15.59 5.02
CA VAL A 45 -5.53 16.35 4.32
C VAL A 45 -6.36 15.48 3.37
N ARG A 46 -5.75 14.45 2.78
CA ARG A 46 -6.41 13.55 1.82
C ARG A 46 -7.27 12.47 2.48
N ILE A 47 -7.15 12.30 3.79
CA ILE A 47 -7.86 11.27 4.54
C ILE A 47 -8.93 11.93 5.40
N ALA A 48 -10.19 11.60 5.15
CA ALA A 48 -11.33 12.10 5.90
C ALA A 48 -11.50 11.39 7.25
N GLY A 49 -11.07 10.13 7.34
CA GLY A 49 -11.16 9.33 8.56
C GLY A 49 -10.89 7.85 8.29
N THR A 50 -11.06 7.05 9.32
CA THR A 50 -10.90 5.60 9.27
C THR A 50 -12.17 4.88 9.68
N ILE A 51 -12.39 3.71 9.11
CA ILE A 51 -13.48 2.79 9.44
C ILE A 51 -12.87 1.43 9.74
N THR A 52 -13.09 0.92 10.93
CA THR A 52 -12.59 -0.41 11.32
C THR A 52 -13.60 -1.48 10.96
N GLN A 53 -13.17 -2.44 10.15
CA GLN A 53 -13.98 -3.60 9.79
C GLN A 53 -13.09 -4.77 9.37
N THR A 54 -13.62 -5.98 9.38
CA THR A 54 -12.88 -7.15 8.86
C THR A 54 -12.74 -7.05 7.34
N LEU A 55 -11.50 -7.07 6.86
CA LEU A 55 -11.19 -7.02 5.44
C LEU A 55 -10.97 -8.42 4.86
N PRO A 56 -11.38 -8.66 3.62
CA PRO A 56 -11.09 -9.91 2.92
C PRO A 56 -9.61 -10.05 2.55
N ALA A 57 -8.89 -8.94 2.42
CA ALA A 57 -7.47 -8.91 2.03
C ALA A 57 -6.77 -7.68 2.59
N GLY A 58 -5.57 -7.88 3.13
CA GLY A 58 -4.73 -6.82 3.64
C GLY A 58 -5.21 -6.18 4.95
N ASP A 59 -4.47 -5.20 5.41
CA ASP A 59 -4.72 -4.46 6.64
C ASP A 59 -5.39 -3.12 6.40
N TYR A 60 -5.19 -2.53 5.21
CA TYR A 60 -5.75 -1.24 4.80
C TYR A 60 -6.35 -1.31 3.41
N ALA A 61 -7.49 -0.65 3.22
CA ALA A 61 -8.17 -0.51 1.93
C ALA A 61 -8.84 0.86 1.83
N ILE A 62 -9.36 1.20 0.64
CA ILE A 62 -10.11 2.44 0.41
C ILE A 62 -11.60 2.16 0.63
N ALA A 63 -12.26 2.90 1.52
CA ALA A 63 -13.67 2.67 1.83
C ALA A 63 -14.59 2.92 0.62
N GLU A 64 -14.28 3.93 -0.17
CA GLU A 64 -15.06 4.33 -1.34
C GLU A 64 -14.90 3.37 -2.54
N ALA A 65 -13.83 2.54 -2.54
CA ALA A 65 -13.54 1.55 -3.58
C ALA A 65 -12.67 0.41 -3.01
N PRO A 66 -13.20 -0.44 -2.13
CA PRO A 66 -12.40 -1.42 -1.40
C PRO A 66 -11.82 -2.54 -2.27
N GLU A 67 -12.39 -2.73 -3.45
CA GLU A 67 -11.96 -3.76 -4.40
C GLU A 67 -10.71 -3.40 -5.21
N ILE A 68 -10.28 -2.12 -5.21
CA ILE A 68 -9.20 -1.68 -6.10
C ILE A 68 -7.83 -1.67 -5.46
N PHE A 69 -7.74 -1.57 -4.14
CA PHE A 69 -6.51 -1.26 -3.43
C PHE A 69 -6.45 -1.97 -2.07
N CYS A 70 -5.33 -2.57 -1.77
CA CYS A 70 -5.04 -3.07 -0.42
C CYS A 70 -3.56 -2.96 -0.07
N VAL A 71 -3.30 -2.81 1.21
CA VAL A 71 -1.96 -2.85 1.79
C VAL A 71 -1.91 -3.89 2.89
N GLU A 72 -0.96 -4.81 2.78
CA GLU A 72 -0.54 -5.69 3.86
C GLU A 72 0.67 -5.06 4.55
N ARG A 73 0.60 -4.84 5.85
CA ARG A 73 1.66 -4.24 6.64
C ARG A 73 2.41 -5.27 7.42
N ARG A 74 3.74 -5.19 7.38
CA ARG A 74 4.64 -5.94 8.25
C ARG A 74 5.69 -5.01 8.83
N ARG A 75 5.90 -5.09 10.15
CA ARG A 75 7.06 -4.47 10.77
C ARG A 75 8.30 -5.30 10.46
N VAL A 76 9.44 -4.64 10.39
CA VAL A 76 10.72 -5.30 10.10
C VAL A 76 10.99 -6.48 11.03
N GLU A 77 10.64 -6.36 12.31
CA GLU A 77 10.84 -7.42 13.30
C GLU A 77 10.02 -8.67 12.96
N GLU A 78 8.75 -8.48 12.53
CA GLU A 78 7.87 -9.56 12.12
C GLU A 78 8.37 -10.20 10.81
N PHE A 79 8.84 -9.38 9.89
CA PHE A 79 9.41 -9.85 8.64
C PHE A 79 10.69 -10.65 8.86
N ASN A 80 11.57 -10.21 9.76
CA ASN A 80 12.79 -10.92 10.10
C ASN A 80 12.52 -12.34 10.66
N THR A 81 11.40 -12.55 11.36
CA THR A 81 11.05 -13.90 11.85
C THR A 81 10.78 -14.91 10.73
N ILE A 82 10.34 -14.43 9.56
CA ILE A 82 10.12 -15.26 8.37
C ILE A 82 11.46 -15.84 7.88
N PHE A 83 12.55 -15.13 8.09
CA PHE A 83 13.89 -15.56 7.70
C PHE A 83 14.59 -16.39 8.78
N SER A 84 14.31 -16.16 10.06
CA SER A 84 14.93 -16.91 11.16
C SER A 84 14.40 -18.34 11.27
N ASN A 85 13.15 -18.58 10.89
CA ASN A 85 12.56 -19.92 10.81
C ASN A 85 11.78 -20.09 9.50
N PRO A 86 12.48 -20.24 8.36
CA PRO A 86 11.83 -20.23 7.05
C PRO A 86 10.93 -21.43 6.79
N SER A 87 11.19 -22.59 7.40
CA SER A 87 10.40 -23.80 7.16
C SER A 87 8.95 -23.69 7.63
N ASP A 88 8.72 -22.98 8.74
CA ASP A 88 7.39 -22.85 9.34
C ASP A 88 6.74 -21.51 8.98
N ASN A 89 7.52 -20.44 8.97
CA ASN A 89 6.99 -19.09 8.84
C ASN A 89 6.73 -18.65 7.39
N ARG A 90 7.55 -19.10 6.43
CA ARG A 90 7.36 -18.73 5.01
C ARG A 90 6.05 -19.26 4.41
N PRO A 91 5.71 -20.57 4.56
CA PRO A 91 4.45 -21.07 4.03
C PRO A 91 3.22 -20.39 4.64
N ARG A 92 3.28 -20.08 5.93
CA ARG A 92 2.22 -19.35 6.62
C ARG A 92 2.07 -17.92 6.04
N PHE A 93 3.18 -17.20 5.93
CA PHE A 93 3.20 -15.86 5.37
C PHE A 93 2.67 -15.83 3.92
N LEU A 94 3.08 -16.79 3.08
CA LEU A 94 2.59 -16.88 1.71
C LEU A 94 1.07 -17.11 1.65
N ARG A 95 0.51 -17.93 2.55
CA ARG A 95 -0.95 -18.10 2.64
C ARG A 95 -1.68 -16.83 3.07
N GLU A 96 -1.06 -16.02 3.92
CA GLU A 96 -1.62 -14.72 4.34
C GLU A 96 -1.64 -13.70 3.17
N LEU A 97 -0.74 -13.84 2.20
CA LEU A 97 -0.69 -12.99 1.01
C LEU A 97 -1.68 -13.40 -0.10
N GLU A 98 -2.13 -14.65 -0.13
CA GLU A 98 -3.01 -15.15 -1.20
C GLU A 98 -4.29 -14.31 -1.40
N PRO A 99 -5.00 -13.86 -0.35
CA PRO A 99 -6.19 -13.03 -0.53
C PRO A 99 -5.93 -11.71 -1.27
N LEU A 100 -4.70 -11.17 -1.20
CA LEU A 100 -4.34 -9.95 -1.90
C LEU A 100 -4.42 -10.10 -3.42
N LEU A 101 -4.33 -11.32 -3.95
CA LEU A 101 -4.38 -11.60 -5.38
C LEU A 101 -5.72 -11.20 -6.03
N THR A 102 -6.78 -11.06 -5.24
CA THR A 102 -8.10 -10.61 -5.71
C THR A 102 -8.16 -9.09 -5.94
N VAL A 103 -7.16 -8.35 -5.46
CA VAL A 103 -7.12 -6.88 -5.52
C VAL A 103 -6.07 -6.44 -6.54
N PRO A 104 -6.43 -5.59 -7.52
CA PRO A 104 -5.51 -5.20 -8.61
C PRO A 104 -4.30 -4.39 -8.12
N HIS A 105 -4.49 -3.47 -7.18
CA HIS A 105 -3.40 -2.65 -6.62
C HIS A 105 -3.09 -3.12 -5.20
N ARG A 106 -2.10 -4.00 -5.11
CA ARG A 106 -1.75 -4.71 -3.88
C ARG A 106 -0.32 -4.43 -3.48
N PHE A 107 -0.16 -4.10 -2.21
CA PHE A 107 1.11 -3.64 -1.65
C PHE A 107 1.49 -4.45 -0.42
N LEU A 108 2.77 -4.74 -0.30
CA LEU A 108 3.39 -5.17 0.94
C LEU A 108 4.22 -4.01 1.48
N LEU A 109 3.82 -3.47 2.62
CA LEU A 109 4.53 -2.40 3.31
C LEU A 109 5.40 -3.01 4.40
N ILE A 110 6.70 -2.75 4.32
CA ILE A 110 7.67 -3.13 5.34
C ILE A 110 8.05 -1.86 6.12
N GLU A 111 7.58 -1.81 7.38
CA GLU A 111 7.79 -0.69 8.29
C GLU A 111 9.03 -0.93 9.16
N GLY A 112 9.96 -0.01 9.12
CA GLY A 112 11.22 -0.04 9.84
C GLY A 112 12.42 -0.25 8.93
N THR A 113 13.61 -0.01 9.47
CA THR A 113 14.86 -0.16 8.73
C THR A 113 15.30 -1.60 8.70
N ILE A 114 15.42 -2.19 7.54
CA ILE A 114 15.99 -3.54 7.38
C ILE A 114 17.48 -3.46 7.70
N GLN A 115 17.85 -4.03 8.84
CA GLN A 115 19.25 -4.21 9.20
C GLN A 115 19.72 -5.56 8.68
N TYR A 116 20.55 -5.53 7.67
CA TYR A 116 21.26 -6.72 7.24
C TYR A 116 22.33 -7.07 8.27
N PRO A 117 22.48 -8.35 8.65
CA PRO A 117 23.54 -8.75 9.60
C PRO A 117 24.88 -8.19 9.15
N SER A 118 25.46 -7.31 9.95
CA SER A 118 26.76 -6.67 9.70
C SER A 118 27.91 -7.62 10.04
N GLY A 119 27.86 -8.83 9.52
CA GLY A 119 28.97 -9.74 9.55
C GLY A 119 29.63 -9.77 8.18
N GLY A 120 30.79 -9.17 8.03
CA GLY A 120 31.56 -9.17 6.79
C GLY A 120 32.04 -10.54 6.33
N GLY A 121 31.33 -11.61 6.67
CA GLY A 121 31.57 -12.96 6.23
C GLY A 121 30.55 -13.45 5.19
N ARG A 122 30.89 -14.53 4.52
CA ARG A 122 30.02 -15.19 3.52
C ARG A 122 28.59 -15.42 4.00
N LEU A 123 28.36 -15.66 5.30
CA LEU A 123 27.03 -15.88 5.88
C LEU A 123 26.15 -14.62 5.84
N GLY A 124 26.68 -13.44 6.15
CA GLY A 124 25.91 -12.19 6.10
C GLY A 124 25.47 -11.85 4.68
N GLN A 125 26.36 -12.04 3.69
CA GLN A 125 26.06 -11.81 2.28
C GLN A 125 25.02 -12.84 1.75
N TYR A 126 25.11 -14.08 2.21
CA TYR A 126 24.19 -15.14 1.83
C TYR A 126 22.77 -14.87 2.33
N HIS A 127 22.63 -14.44 3.59
CA HIS A 127 21.33 -14.08 4.17
C HIS A 127 20.72 -12.86 3.47
N ARG A 128 21.53 -11.87 3.15
CA ARG A 128 21.07 -10.71 2.40
C ARG A 128 20.52 -11.07 1.02
N ASN A 129 21.26 -11.87 0.27
CA ASN A 129 20.85 -12.31 -1.06
C ASN A 129 19.56 -13.14 -0.98
N GLY A 130 19.45 -14.05 0.01
CA GLY A 130 18.25 -14.85 0.22
C GLY A 130 17.02 -14.00 0.56
N MET A 131 17.17 -12.90 1.30
CA MET A 131 16.09 -11.95 1.58
C MET A 131 15.67 -11.21 0.32
N VAL A 132 16.61 -10.69 -0.45
CA VAL A 132 16.34 -9.99 -1.71
C VAL A 132 15.64 -10.93 -2.70
N ASP A 133 16.16 -12.13 -2.88
CA ASP A 133 15.55 -13.12 -3.78
C ASP A 133 14.12 -13.49 -3.35
N PHE A 134 13.88 -13.58 -2.06
CA PHE A 134 12.54 -13.85 -1.54
C PHE A 134 11.57 -12.69 -1.83
N LEU A 135 11.98 -11.44 -1.59
CA LEU A 135 11.18 -10.26 -1.88
C LEU A 135 10.90 -10.14 -3.38
N ASP A 136 11.90 -10.34 -4.21
CA ASP A 136 11.75 -10.33 -5.67
C ASP A 136 10.80 -11.44 -6.14
N SER A 137 10.83 -12.61 -5.48
CA SER A 137 9.90 -13.71 -5.77
C SER A 137 8.45 -13.36 -5.42
N LEU A 138 8.22 -12.60 -4.35
CA LEU A 138 6.88 -12.11 -4.01
C LEU A 138 6.35 -11.16 -5.08
N THR A 139 7.18 -10.27 -5.57
CA THR A 139 6.83 -9.37 -6.69
C THR A 139 6.52 -10.18 -7.96
N ALA A 140 7.39 -11.11 -8.32
CA ALA A 140 7.23 -11.90 -9.54
C ALA A 140 6.02 -12.85 -9.48
N ARG A 141 5.82 -13.51 -8.34
CA ARG A 141 4.78 -14.54 -8.16
C ARG A 141 3.39 -13.93 -7.92
N PHE A 142 3.31 -12.91 -7.06
CA PHE A 142 2.04 -12.35 -6.60
C PHE A 142 1.73 -10.98 -7.22
N GLY A 143 2.65 -10.40 -7.98
CA GLY A 143 2.51 -9.03 -8.46
C GLY A 143 2.39 -8.02 -7.31
N LEU A 144 3.03 -8.30 -6.17
CA LEU A 144 3.08 -7.39 -5.03
C LEU A 144 4.06 -6.27 -5.30
N GLN A 145 3.61 -5.04 -5.08
CA GLN A 145 4.51 -3.91 -4.99
C GLN A 145 5.01 -3.80 -3.55
N ILE A 146 6.32 -3.79 -3.37
CA ILE A 146 6.92 -3.72 -2.04
C ILE A 146 7.31 -2.29 -1.74
N ILE A 147 6.86 -1.79 -0.59
CA ILE A 147 7.13 -0.45 -0.11
C ILE A 147 7.96 -0.57 1.16
N TYR A 148 9.02 0.21 1.22
CA TYR A 148 9.85 0.36 2.41
C TYR A 148 9.60 1.73 3.03
N ALA A 149 9.41 1.77 4.35
CA ALA A 149 9.28 2.98 5.11
C ALA A 149 10.13 2.85 6.39
N ASP A 150 11.04 3.78 6.62
CA ASP A 150 12.00 3.68 7.72
C ASP A 150 11.38 3.95 9.11
N SER A 151 10.21 4.55 9.14
CA SER A 151 9.49 4.87 10.37
C SER A 151 7.99 4.61 10.23
N ARG A 152 7.31 4.56 11.39
CA ARG A 152 5.87 4.46 11.46
C ARG A 152 5.18 5.65 10.77
N ASP A 153 5.67 6.86 11.01
CA ASP A 153 5.08 8.08 10.44
C ASP A 153 5.22 8.10 8.91
N GLU A 154 6.38 7.72 8.40
CA GLU A 154 6.60 7.57 6.96
C GLU A 154 5.68 6.49 6.37
N ALA A 155 5.55 5.35 7.03
CA ALA A 155 4.68 4.27 6.60
C ALA A 155 3.21 4.71 6.51
N GLU A 156 2.71 5.40 7.52
CA GLU A 156 1.36 5.96 7.55
C GLU A 156 1.12 6.95 6.40
N GLU A 157 2.05 7.88 6.18
CA GLU A 157 1.98 8.83 5.08
C GLU A 157 2.03 8.13 3.71
N ARG A 158 2.83 7.08 3.55
CA ARG A 158 2.91 6.29 2.32
C ARG A 158 1.60 5.59 2.01
N VAL A 159 0.97 4.97 2.99
CA VAL A 159 -0.35 4.33 2.81
C VAL A 159 -1.40 5.35 2.39
N ALA A 160 -1.48 6.48 3.09
CA ALA A 160 -2.41 7.54 2.79
C ALA A 160 -2.22 8.11 1.37
N ASN A 161 -0.98 8.39 1.00
CA ASN A 161 -0.64 8.94 -0.31
C ASN A 161 -0.98 7.97 -1.45
N LEU A 162 -0.58 6.71 -1.32
CA LEU A 162 -0.88 5.68 -2.33
C LEU A 162 -2.38 5.46 -2.50
N ALA A 163 -3.12 5.37 -1.39
CA ALA A 163 -4.56 5.20 -1.44
C ALA A 163 -5.25 6.39 -2.14
N ALA A 164 -4.89 7.61 -1.77
CA ALA A 164 -5.47 8.81 -2.36
C ALA A 164 -5.16 8.93 -3.86
N ILE A 165 -3.94 8.61 -4.28
CA ILE A 165 -3.54 8.65 -5.70
C ILE A 165 -4.25 7.55 -6.50
N HIS A 166 -4.30 6.33 -5.98
CA HIS A 166 -5.02 5.24 -6.66
C HIS A 166 -6.50 5.54 -6.81
N TYR A 167 -7.12 6.14 -5.79
CA TYR A 167 -8.51 6.54 -5.87
C TYR A 167 -8.72 7.67 -6.89
N ALA A 168 -7.81 8.62 -6.99
CA ALA A 168 -7.88 9.68 -7.99
C ALA A 168 -7.85 9.13 -9.43
N TYR A 169 -6.96 8.21 -9.71
CA TYR A 169 -6.91 7.55 -11.02
C TYR A 169 -8.13 6.67 -11.28
N HIS A 170 -8.67 6.02 -10.25
CA HIS A 170 -9.92 5.27 -10.36
C HIS A 170 -11.09 6.19 -10.77
N LEU A 171 -11.22 7.35 -10.15
CA LEU A 171 -12.22 8.35 -10.55
C LEU A 171 -12.01 8.84 -11.98
N ALA A 172 -10.76 9.05 -12.40
CA ALA A 172 -10.44 9.42 -13.77
C ALA A 172 -10.89 8.36 -14.78
N GLU A 173 -10.61 7.10 -14.49
CA GLU A 173 -11.05 5.97 -15.32
C GLU A 173 -12.58 5.90 -15.42
N GLN A 174 -13.29 6.09 -14.31
CA GLN A 174 -14.76 6.13 -14.30
C GLN A 174 -15.34 7.29 -15.12
N GLN A 175 -14.62 8.38 -15.25
CA GLN A 175 -15.01 9.53 -16.08
C GLN A 175 -14.59 9.37 -17.55
N GLY A 176 -14.05 8.22 -17.94
CA GLY A 176 -13.61 7.96 -19.30
C GLY A 176 -12.29 8.61 -19.69
N LEU A 177 -11.55 9.16 -18.72
CA LEU A 177 -10.26 9.79 -18.95
C LEU A 177 -9.11 8.79 -19.00
N GLY A 178 -9.38 7.54 -18.65
CA GLY A 178 -8.39 6.48 -18.54
C GLY A 178 -7.37 6.77 -17.44
N ARG A 179 -6.28 6.02 -17.39
CA ARG A 179 -5.10 6.39 -16.60
C ARG A 179 -4.21 7.40 -17.31
N CYS A 180 -4.62 7.73 -18.49
CA CYS A 180 -4.21 8.82 -19.36
C CYS A 180 -2.76 9.25 -19.23
N LEU A 181 -1.92 8.39 -19.72
CA LEU A 181 -0.73 8.85 -20.40
C LEU A 181 -1.05 8.75 -21.89
N THR A 182 -1.43 9.84 -22.49
CA THR A 182 -1.38 9.93 -23.94
C THR A 182 0.06 10.09 -24.37
N GLU A 183 0.38 9.80 -25.63
CA GLU A 183 1.72 10.02 -26.17
C GLU A 183 2.23 11.46 -25.98
N ASN A 184 1.33 12.40 -25.75
CA ASN A 184 1.64 13.80 -25.50
C ASN A 184 1.92 14.13 -24.03
N ASP A 185 1.72 13.18 -23.12
CA ASP A 185 1.90 13.35 -21.69
C ASP A 185 3.21 12.68 -21.18
N ALA A 186 3.98 12.10 -22.11
CA ALA A 186 5.24 11.42 -21.82
C ALA A 186 6.42 12.40 -21.77
#